data_e1cf86b1e918cec5ab2af6b479e7ff6c
#
_entry.id   e1cf86b1e918cec5ab2af6b479e7ff6c
#
_cell.length_a   1.000
_cell.length_b   1.000
_cell.length_c   1.000
_cell.angle_alpha   90.00
_cell.angle_beta   90.00
_cell.angle_gamma   90.00
#
_symmetry.space_group_name_H-M   'P 1'
#
loop_
_entity.id
_entity.type
_entity.pdbx_description
1 polymer ?
#
loop_
_entity_poly.entity_id
_entity_poly.type
_entity_poly.pdbx_seq_one_letter_code
_entity_poly.pdbx_strand_id
1 'polypeptide(L)'
;MKYIKKSIKIFFALLSLIVFTIIIFLALDAKNTSYLKIKKKSKLSVNTYLIKNINVIPMHKDTVLANKTIFVQNGIIKNIESKIIMDDIKIIDGKNQFISPGLIDMHTHLWDKQELGLYLANGVTTIRNLWGYSMHLRLKDKLQKNKIIGPMLFTSSPKLTSKNDLGDDKVQIETKEEARKLVIDYKKRGFDFIKIYAGLNEDIYKTIINQSKKSGLSIIAHPSREIPYLDQFHSQIASLEHAEEIVQQALDYEIDSVKLVPIIQKFVDSKKSFCPTITGFYKIYEMLDKGEEVINKGAINYMNPLIKTVDSKVQYNRWANEKINNSSIKETIYKQHLF
;
A
#
# COMPACT_ATOMS: atom_id res chain seq x y z
N MET A 1 -43.54 11.79 34.09
CA MET A 1 -43.88 12.01 32.62
C MET A 1 -43.14 13.19 31.99
N LYS A 2 -43.04 14.40 32.62
CA LYS A 2 -42.40 15.61 32.03
C LYS A 2 -40.92 15.38 31.71
N TYR A 3 -40.16 14.77 32.63
CA TYR A 3 -38.72 14.48 32.46
C TYR A 3 -38.47 13.43 31.37
N ILE A 4 -39.26 12.38 31.29
CA ILE A 4 -39.17 11.33 30.24
C ILE A 4 -39.37 11.95 28.84
N LYS A 5 -40.41 12.82 28.70
CA LYS A 5 -40.63 13.53 27.43
C LYS A 5 -39.47 14.47 27.04
N LYS A 6 -38.82 15.11 28.01
CA LYS A 6 -37.65 15.98 27.79
C LYS A 6 -36.43 15.11 27.35
N SER A 7 -36.17 14.00 28.02
CA SER A 7 -35.08 13.10 27.68
C SER A 7 -35.26 12.49 26.27
N ILE A 8 -36.48 12.12 25.90
CA ILE A 8 -36.80 11.63 24.54
C ILE A 8 -36.52 12.73 23.49
N LYS A 9 -36.93 13.98 23.74
CA LYS A 9 -36.65 15.08 22.81
C LYS A 9 -35.14 15.34 22.65
N ILE A 10 -34.39 15.29 23.74
CA ILE A 10 -32.91 15.44 23.71
C ILE A 10 -32.28 14.31 22.93
N PHE A 11 -32.72 13.05 23.16
CA PHE A 11 -32.22 11.90 22.43
C PHE A 11 -32.44 12.04 20.90
N PHE A 12 -33.66 12.42 20.48
CA PHE A 12 -33.93 12.62 19.05
C PHE A 12 -33.17 13.83 18.47
N ALA A 13 -32.96 14.89 19.23
CA ALA A 13 -32.14 16.03 18.80
C ALA A 13 -30.67 15.62 18.59
N LEU A 14 -30.09 14.84 19.52
CA LEU A 14 -28.74 14.31 19.38
C LEU A 14 -28.61 13.33 18.20
N LEU A 15 -29.58 12.44 18.05
CA LEU A 15 -29.62 11.51 16.92
C LEU A 15 -29.70 12.27 15.58
N SER A 16 -30.55 13.30 15.49
CA SER A 16 -30.66 14.14 14.30
C SER A 16 -29.37 14.86 13.99
N LEU A 17 -28.67 15.38 15.01
CA LEU A 17 -27.37 16.03 14.85
C LEU A 17 -26.32 15.06 14.33
N ILE A 18 -26.27 13.84 14.86
CA ILE A 18 -25.35 12.79 14.39
C ILE A 18 -25.63 12.46 12.91
N VAL A 19 -26.91 12.21 12.56
CA VAL A 19 -27.30 11.92 11.18
C VAL A 19 -26.93 13.07 10.25
N PHE A 20 -27.22 14.31 10.64
CA PHE A 20 -26.86 15.50 9.86
C PHE A 20 -25.36 15.62 9.64
N THR A 21 -24.57 15.39 10.69
CA THR A 21 -23.11 15.39 10.61
C THR A 21 -22.59 14.32 9.64
N ILE A 22 -23.14 13.11 9.71
CA ILE A 22 -22.79 12.02 8.77
C ILE A 22 -23.12 12.43 7.33
N ILE A 23 -24.29 13.03 7.08
CA ILE A 23 -24.69 13.48 5.73
C ILE A 23 -23.69 14.52 5.21
N ILE A 24 -23.29 15.49 6.05
CA ILE A 24 -22.28 16.48 5.65
C ILE A 24 -20.96 15.81 5.28
N PHE A 25 -20.47 14.89 6.10
CA PHE A 25 -19.24 14.17 5.81
C PHE A 25 -19.32 13.39 4.49
N LEU A 26 -20.43 12.69 4.24
CA LEU A 26 -20.64 11.96 2.99
C LEU A 26 -20.72 12.89 1.78
N ALA A 27 -21.34 14.05 1.92
CA ALA A 27 -21.43 15.05 0.86
C ALA A 27 -20.06 15.68 0.54
N LEU A 28 -19.26 16.00 1.57
CA LEU A 28 -17.89 16.50 1.41
C LEU A 28 -16.98 15.45 0.77
N ASP A 29 -17.05 14.20 1.22
CA ASP A 29 -16.31 13.09 0.63
C ASP A 29 -16.68 12.90 -0.84
N ALA A 30 -17.99 12.90 -1.17
CA ALA A 30 -18.47 12.78 -2.54
C ALA A 30 -18.00 13.94 -3.45
N LYS A 31 -17.95 15.16 -2.91
CA LYS A 31 -17.43 16.35 -3.60
C LYS A 31 -15.93 16.23 -3.83
N ASN A 32 -15.16 15.97 -2.79
CA ASN A 32 -13.70 15.92 -2.83
C ASN A 32 -13.16 14.78 -3.71
N THR A 33 -13.93 13.70 -3.86
CA THR A 33 -13.56 12.55 -4.67
C THR A 33 -14.33 12.46 -5.99
N SER A 34 -15.06 13.54 -6.37
CA SER A 34 -15.86 13.57 -7.61
C SER A 34 -15.01 13.39 -8.88
N TYR A 35 -13.76 13.85 -8.85
CA TYR A 35 -12.80 13.73 -9.96
C TYR A 35 -12.41 12.27 -10.26
N LEU A 36 -12.55 11.36 -9.31
CA LEU A 36 -12.28 9.94 -9.52
C LEU A 36 -13.39 9.24 -10.33
N LYS A 37 -14.60 9.84 -10.42
CA LYS A 37 -15.74 9.21 -11.11
C LYS A 37 -15.55 9.28 -12.61
N ILE A 38 -15.61 8.14 -13.30
CA ILE A 38 -15.61 8.09 -14.76
C ILE A 38 -16.99 8.51 -15.27
N LYS A 39 -17.03 9.61 -15.99
CA LYS A 39 -18.28 10.10 -16.63
C LYS A 39 -18.63 9.19 -17.79
N LYS A 40 -19.77 8.52 -17.74
CA LYS A 40 -20.28 7.56 -18.76
C LYS A 40 -20.34 8.10 -20.21
N LYS A 41 -20.21 9.41 -20.41
CA LYS A 41 -20.33 10.06 -21.73
C LYS A 41 -19.01 10.34 -22.44
N SER A 42 -17.86 9.97 -21.89
CA SER A 42 -16.67 10.01 -22.73
C SER A 42 -16.77 8.88 -23.74
N LYS A 43 -17.02 9.19 -25.00
CA LYS A 43 -16.84 8.29 -26.17
C LYS A 43 -15.38 7.80 -26.29
N LEU A 44 -14.61 7.87 -25.22
CA LEU A 44 -13.24 7.39 -25.07
C LEU A 44 -13.18 5.88 -24.79
N SER A 45 -14.12 5.12 -25.33
CA SER A 45 -13.94 3.67 -25.49
C SER A 45 -13.08 3.32 -26.69
N VAL A 46 -12.32 4.25 -27.23
CA VAL A 46 -11.29 3.92 -28.21
C VAL A 46 -10.09 3.40 -27.43
N ASN A 47 -10.19 2.13 -27.00
CA ASN A 47 -9.08 1.38 -26.41
C ASN A 47 -8.07 0.98 -27.49
N THR A 48 -8.21 1.53 -28.73
CA THR A 48 -7.38 1.23 -29.88
C THR A 48 -6.90 2.55 -30.48
N TYR A 49 -5.59 2.78 -30.49
CA TYR A 49 -4.97 4.01 -30.94
C TYR A 49 -3.48 3.83 -31.24
N LEU A 50 -2.90 4.80 -31.95
CA LEU A 50 -1.45 4.92 -32.14
C LEU A 50 -0.93 6.07 -31.26
N ILE A 51 0.25 5.87 -30.67
CA ILE A 51 1.08 6.96 -30.13
C ILE A 51 2.26 7.10 -31.08
N LYS A 52 2.41 8.22 -31.77
CA LYS A 52 3.52 8.48 -32.70
C LYS A 52 4.50 9.50 -32.10
N ASN A 53 5.70 9.59 -32.69
CA ASN A 53 6.72 10.55 -32.28
C ASN A 53 7.05 10.47 -30.78
N ILE A 54 7.32 9.26 -30.28
CA ILE A 54 7.57 9.00 -28.87
C ILE A 54 8.89 8.25 -28.66
N ASN A 55 9.64 8.61 -27.61
CA ASN A 55 10.82 7.88 -27.19
C ASN A 55 10.43 6.91 -26.08
N VAL A 56 10.72 5.60 -26.25
CA VAL A 56 10.29 4.56 -25.31
C VAL A 56 11.45 4.13 -24.43
N ILE A 57 11.24 4.21 -23.12
CA ILE A 57 12.12 3.65 -22.10
C ILE A 57 11.52 2.29 -21.67
N PRO A 58 12.04 1.16 -22.17
CA PRO A 58 11.36 -0.13 -22.01
C PRO A 58 11.55 -0.77 -20.63
N MET A 59 12.45 -0.25 -19.79
CA MET A 59 12.78 -0.67 -18.42
C MET A 59 13.35 -2.11 -18.28
N HIS A 60 13.36 -2.93 -19.32
CA HIS A 60 13.97 -4.27 -19.30
C HIS A 60 15.37 -4.29 -19.90
N LYS A 61 15.83 -3.17 -20.45
CA LYS A 61 17.17 -2.94 -21.00
C LYS A 61 17.55 -1.49 -20.71
N ASP A 62 18.85 -1.26 -20.54
CA ASP A 62 19.42 0.08 -20.42
C ASP A 62 19.53 0.73 -21.80
N THR A 63 18.39 1.19 -22.31
CA THR A 63 18.29 1.79 -23.64
C THR A 63 17.06 2.68 -23.77
N VAL A 64 17.12 3.59 -24.74
CA VAL A 64 15.99 4.39 -25.22
C VAL A 64 15.71 4.04 -26.66
N LEU A 65 14.50 3.60 -26.95
CA LEU A 65 14.05 3.36 -28.33
C LEU A 65 13.53 4.70 -28.90
N ALA A 66 14.37 5.41 -29.63
CA ALA A 66 14.04 6.75 -30.13
C ALA A 66 13.01 6.70 -31.28
N ASN A 67 12.16 7.74 -31.33
CA ASN A 67 11.20 8.04 -32.39
C ASN A 67 10.36 6.82 -32.82
N LYS A 68 9.62 6.25 -31.86
CA LYS A 68 8.76 5.07 -32.09
C LYS A 68 7.30 5.46 -32.30
N THR A 69 6.57 4.52 -32.88
CA THR A 69 5.12 4.46 -32.91
C THR A 69 4.67 3.27 -32.08
N ILE A 70 3.78 3.48 -31.14
CA ILE A 70 3.19 2.43 -30.30
C ILE A 70 1.78 2.17 -30.78
N PHE A 71 1.46 0.94 -31.10
CA PHE A 71 0.10 0.47 -31.36
C PHE A 71 -0.51 -0.13 -30.12
N VAL A 72 -1.61 0.48 -29.66
CA VAL A 72 -2.43 -0.02 -28.56
C VAL A 72 -3.75 -0.51 -29.12
N GLN A 73 -4.11 -1.75 -28.80
CA GLN A 73 -5.40 -2.36 -29.16
C GLN A 73 -6.06 -2.94 -27.93
N ASN A 74 -7.28 -2.53 -27.67
CA ASN A 74 -8.06 -2.95 -26.48
C ASN A 74 -7.30 -2.73 -25.16
N GLY A 75 -6.56 -1.61 -25.06
CA GLY A 75 -5.77 -1.27 -23.87
C GLY A 75 -4.46 -2.06 -23.71
N ILE A 76 -4.08 -2.87 -24.71
CA ILE A 76 -2.85 -3.68 -24.70
C ILE A 76 -1.90 -3.14 -25.77
N ILE A 77 -0.65 -2.92 -25.41
CA ILE A 77 0.43 -2.61 -26.37
C ILE A 77 0.66 -3.84 -27.24
N LYS A 78 0.45 -3.72 -28.54
CA LYS A 78 0.63 -4.79 -29.52
C LYS A 78 1.98 -4.72 -30.21
N ASN A 79 2.36 -3.50 -30.64
CA ASN A 79 3.60 -3.29 -31.39
C ASN A 79 4.25 -1.97 -30.96
N ILE A 80 5.58 -1.95 -30.99
CA ILE A 80 6.43 -0.76 -30.84
C ILE A 80 7.43 -0.78 -31.97
N GLU A 81 7.23 0.07 -32.98
CA GLU A 81 8.03 0.09 -34.20
C GLU A 81 8.39 1.50 -34.64
N SER A 82 9.29 1.67 -35.60
CA SER A 82 9.67 2.98 -36.09
C SER A 82 8.54 3.64 -36.88
N LYS A 83 7.71 2.83 -37.56
CA LYS A 83 6.55 3.30 -38.33
C LYS A 83 5.45 2.25 -38.34
N ILE A 84 4.24 2.66 -38.01
CA ILE A 84 3.01 1.88 -38.16
C ILE A 84 2.02 2.75 -38.93
N ILE A 85 1.48 2.24 -40.04
CA ILE A 85 0.47 2.90 -40.85
C ILE A 85 -0.84 2.15 -40.64
N MET A 86 -1.88 2.86 -40.23
CA MET A 86 -3.24 2.37 -40.10
C MET A 86 -4.19 3.50 -40.40
N ASP A 87 -5.23 3.19 -41.16
CA ASP A 87 -6.30 4.13 -41.49
C ASP A 87 -7.38 4.12 -40.42
N ASP A 88 -8.13 5.20 -40.30
CA ASP A 88 -9.27 5.37 -39.39
C ASP A 88 -9.00 5.07 -37.92
N ILE A 89 -7.77 5.28 -37.45
CA ILE A 89 -7.37 5.08 -36.08
C ILE A 89 -7.07 6.42 -35.38
N LYS A 90 -7.41 6.51 -34.10
CA LYS A 90 -7.02 7.65 -33.29
C LYS A 90 -5.50 7.73 -33.15
N ILE A 91 -4.93 8.90 -33.43
CA ILE A 91 -3.49 9.15 -33.28
C ILE A 91 -3.28 10.12 -32.12
N ILE A 92 -2.34 9.81 -31.26
CA ILE A 92 -1.80 10.67 -30.20
C ILE A 92 -0.37 11.03 -30.60
N ASP A 93 -0.10 12.32 -30.76
CA ASP A 93 1.26 12.80 -31.01
C ASP A 93 2.02 12.87 -29.68
N GLY A 94 3.07 12.08 -29.56
CA GLY A 94 3.95 12.04 -28.39
C GLY A 94 4.92 13.21 -28.31
N LYS A 95 4.95 14.10 -29.32
CA LYS A 95 5.75 15.34 -29.36
C LYS A 95 7.22 15.14 -28.97
N ASN A 96 7.78 14.03 -29.39
CA ASN A 96 9.16 13.62 -29.06
C ASN A 96 9.45 13.51 -27.54
N GLN A 97 8.39 13.34 -26.73
CA GLN A 97 8.52 13.09 -25.30
C GLN A 97 8.93 11.64 -25.02
N PHE A 98 9.08 11.31 -23.74
CA PHE A 98 9.42 9.97 -23.29
C PHE A 98 8.20 9.28 -22.71
N ILE A 99 8.10 7.98 -22.93
CA ILE A 99 7.13 7.09 -22.27
C ILE A 99 7.86 5.92 -21.61
N SER A 100 7.46 5.61 -20.41
CA SER A 100 7.91 4.44 -19.65
C SER A 100 6.71 3.68 -19.09
N PRO A 101 6.89 2.42 -18.62
CA PRO A 101 5.91 1.78 -17.76
C PRO A 101 5.61 2.67 -16.54
N GLY A 102 4.36 2.64 -16.08
CA GLY A 102 4.00 3.34 -14.84
C GLY A 102 4.70 2.73 -13.64
N LEU A 103 4.94 3.55 -12.61
CA LEU A 103 5.55 3.09 -11.38
C LEU A 103 4.64 2.11 -10.63
N ILE A 104 5.24 1.20 -9.88
CA ILE A 104 4.55 0.23 -9.03
C ILE A 104 4.99 0.44 -7.59
N ASP A 105 4.05 0.79 -6.71
CA ASP A 105 4.31 0.87 -5.28
C ASP A 105 3.94 -0.45 -4.61
N MET A 106 4.96 -1.18 -4.16
CA MET A 106 4.83 -2.54 -3.64
C MET A 106 4.53 -2.60 -2.14
N HIS A 107 4.49 -1.46 -1.43
CA HIS A 107 4.13 -1.43 -0.01
C HIS A 107 3.39 -0.15 0.35
N THR A 108 2.07 -0.20 0.32
CA THR A 108 1.22 0.92 0.71
C THR A 108 0.27 0.54 1.83
N HIS A 109 -0.18 1.56 2.59
CA HIS A 109 -1.34 1.48 3.47
C HIS A 109 -2.36 2.51 3.00
N LEU A 110 -3.31 2.07 2.18
CA LEU A 110 -4.32 2.94 1.59
C LEU A 110 -5.41 3.26 2.62
N TRP A 111 -5.47 4.49 3.07
CA TRP A 111 -6.45 4.92 4.06
C TRP A 111 -7.82 5.22 3.47
N ASP A 112 -7.85 5.88 2.33
CA ASP A 112 -9.11 6.16 1.63
C ASP A 112 -8.95 6.28 0.10
N LYS A 113 -10.09 6.42 -0.59
CA LYS A 113 -10.12 6.53 -2.06
C LYS A 113 -9.53 7.84 -2.60
N GLN A 114 -9.40 8.89 -1.78
CA GLN A 114 -8.83 10.17 -2.22
C GLN A 114 -7.36 10.00 -2.60
N GLU A 115 -6.65 9.10 -1.95
CA GLU A 115 -5.25 8.82 -2.24
C GLU A 115 -5.03 8.20 -3.64
N LEU A 116 -6.04 7.55 -4.23
CA LEU A 116 -5.92 6.96 -5.56
C LEU A 116 -5.47 7.97 -6.62
N GLY A 117 -5.97 9.21 -6.52
CA GLY A 117 -5.55 10.29 -7.42
C GLY A 117 -4.13 10.76 -7.17
N LEU A 118 -3.67 10.74 -5.92
CA LEU A 118 -2.29 11.12 -5.56
C LEU A 118 -1.28 10.13 -6.13
N TYR A 119 -1.56 8.82 -6.08
CA TYR A 119 -0.72 7.81 -6.72
C TYR A 119 -0.59 8.07 -8.21
N LEU A 120 -1.71 8.26 -8.93
CA LEU A 120 -1.67 8.54 -10.37
C LEU A 120 -0.96 9.86 -10.71
N ALA A 121 -1.14 10.91 -9.90
CA ALA A 121 -0.47 12.20 -10.09
C ALA A 121 1.06 12.09 -9.97
N ASN A 122 1.55 11.07 -9.27
CA ASN A 122 2.98 10.77 -9.14
C ASN A 122 3.45 9.64 -10.09
N GLY A 123 2.64 9.27 -11.09
CA GLY A 123 2.99 8.25 -12.08
C GLY A 123 2.89 6.80 -11.57
N VAL A 124 2.33 6.58 -10.38
CA VAL A 124 2.12 5.24 -9.82
C VAL A 124 0.82 4.66 -10.38
N THR A 125 0.93 3.65 -11.22
CA THR A 125 -0.19 3.02 -11.92
C THR A 125 -0.62 1.68 -11.31
N THR A 126 0.16 1.15 -10.37
CA THR A 126 -0.16 -0.08 -9.62
C THR A 126 0.27 0.09 -8.17
N ILE A 127 -0.58 -0.34 -7.25
CA ILE A 127 -0.27 -0.33 -5.81
C ILE A 127 -0.58 -1.69 -5.19
N ARG A 128 0.25 -2.09 -4.22
CA ARG A 128 0.03 -3.26 -3.38
C ARG A 128 -0.24 -2.78 -1.94
N ASN A 129 -1.53 -2.74 -1.58
CA ASN A 129 -1.95 -2.38 -0.24
C ASN A 129 -1.74 -3.54 0.73
N LEU A 130 -0.94 -3.33 1.76
CA LEU A 130 -0.57 -4.34 2.75
C LEU A 130 -1.25 -4.14 4.11
N TRP A 131 -2.41 -3.51 4.08
CA TRP A 131 -3.29 -3.30 5.23
C TRP A 131 -4.75 -3.42 4.78
N GLY A 132 -5.18 -4.67 4.49
CA GLY A 132 -6.43 -4.93 3.82
C GLY A 132 -7.66 -4.89 4.73
N TYR A 133 -8.71 -4.24 4.23
CA TYR A 133 -10.05 -4.20 4.83
C TYR A 133 -11.12 -4.37 3.75
N SER A 134 -12.37 -4.59 4.16
CA SER A 134 -13.51 -4.69 3.24
C SER A 134 -13.66 -3.48 2.30
N MET A 135 -13.21 -2.30 2.74
CA MET A 135 -13.18 -1.09 1.93
C MET A 135 -12.29 -1.27 0.69
N HIS A 136 -11.12 -1.87 0.82
CA HIS A 136 -10.17 -2.07 -0.27
C HIS A 136 -10.72 -3.05 -1.31
N LEU A 137 -11.44 -4.10 -0.90
CA LEU A 137 -12.12 -5.01 -1.83
C LEU A 137 -13.19 -4.28 -2.64
N ARG A 138 -13.96 -3.37 -2.00
CA ARG A 138 -14.93 -2.53 -2.71
C ARG A 138 -14.27 -1.52 -3.67
N LEU A 139 -13.12 -0.95 -3.30
CA LEU A 139 -12.35 -0.07 -4.19
C LEU A 139 -11.79 -0.85 -5.37
N LYS A 140 -11.21 -2.02 -5.13
CA LYS A 140 -10.71 -2.93 -6.17
C LYS A 140 -11.81 -3.28 -7.18
N ASP A 141 -13.01 -3.66 -6.72
CA ASP A 141 -14.16 -3.92 -7.59
C ASP A 141 -14.55 -2.69 -8.45
N LYS A 142 -14.58 -1.50 -7.85
CA LYS A 142 -14.88 -0.26 -8.58
C LYS A 142 -13.84 0.09 -9.63
N LEU A 143 -12.56 -0.11 -9.34
CA LEU A 143 -11.44 0.10 -10.27
C LEU A 143 -11.51 -0.89 -11.42
N GLN A 144 -11.68 -2.20 -11.14
CA GLN A 144 -11.79 -3.25 -12.15
C GLN A 144 -13.00 -3.06 -13.08
N LYS A 145 -14.10 -2.53 -12.54
CA LYS A 145 -15.32 -2.21 -13.30
C LYS A 145 -15.27 -0.82 -13.99
N ASN A 146 -14.15 -0.14 -13.99
CA ASN A 146 -13.99 1.21 -14.54
C ASN A 146 -15.06 2.20 -14.02
N LYS A 147 -15.46 2.10 -12.74
CA LYS A 147 -16.38 3.04 -12.11
C LYS A 147 -15.67 4.26 -11.53
N ILE A 148 -14.42 4.10 -11.18
CA ILE A 148 -13.53 5.15 -10.68
C ILE A 148 -12.15 5.05 -11.35
N ILE A 149 -11.43 6.17 -11.39
CA ILE A 149 -10.04 6.25 -11.85
C ILE A 149 -9.13 5.98 -10.66
N GLY A 150 -8.06 5.23 -10.88
CA GLY A 150 -7.02 4.95 -9.89
C GLY A 150 -6.02 3.95 -10.43
N PRO A 151 -4.94 3.70 -9.67
CA PRO A 151 -4.00 2.64 -10.00
C PRO A 151 -4.67 1.26 -9.92
N MET A 152 -4.10 0.25 -10.56
CA MET A 152 -4.46 -1.13 -10.32
C MET A 152 -4.20 -1.46 -8.85
N LEU A 153 -5.20 -2.00 -8.17
CA LEU A 153 -5.13 -2.26 -6.74
C LEU A 153 -5.05 -3.76 -6.45
N PHE A 154 -3.93 -4.16 -5.87
CA PHE A 154 -3.80 -5.43 -5.15
C PHE A 154 -3.92 -5.16 -3.65
N THR A 155 -4.60 -6.04 -2.91
CA THR A 155 -4.76 -5.88 -1.47
C THR A 155 -4.57 -7.17 -0.70
N SER A 156 -3.76 -7.12 0.34
CA SER A 156 -3.62 -8.21 1.30
C SER A 156 -4.82 -8.32 2.23
N SER A 157 -4.88 -9.39 3.02
CA SER A 157 -5.68 -9.46 4.24
C SER A 157 -5.33 -8.33 5.22
N PRO A 158 -6.11 -8.12 6.29
CA PRO A 158 -5.64 -7.41 7.48
C PRO A 158 -4.31 -7.98 7.96
N LYS A 159 -3.55 -7.19 8.73
CA LYS A 159 -2.30 -7.63 9.37
C LYS A 159 -2.62 -8.69 10.43
N LEU A 160 -2.05 -9.89 10.29
CA LEU A 160 -2.25 -11.02 11.21
C LEU A 160 -1.12 -11.08 12.21
N THR A 161 -1.44 -11.15 13.50
CA THR A 161 -0.49 -11.21 14.59
C THR A 161 -0.99 -12.14 15.69
N SER A 162 -0.18 -12.38 16.72
CA SER A 162 -0.59 -13.09 17.93
C SER A 162 -0.86 -12.12 19.08
N LYS A 163 -1.33 -12.64 20.20
CA LYS A 163 -1.87 -11.90 21.35
C LYS A 163 -0.95 -10.82 21.95
N ASN A 164 0.36 -10.96 21.82
CA ASN A 164 1.31 -10.04 22.46
C ASN A 164 1.67 -8.81 21.63
N ASP A 165 1.21 -8.72 20.39
CA ASP A 165 1.44 -7.57 19.52
C ASP A 165 0.21 -6.66 19.54
N LEU A 166 0.16 -5.79 20.52
CA LEU A 166 -0.97 -4.90 20.76
C LEU A 166 -1.08 -3.82 19.66
N GLY A 167 -2.27 -3.66 19.14
CA GLY A 167 -2.63 -2.61 18.18
C GLY A 167 -3.99 -2.94 17.57
N ASP A 168 -4.87 -1.95 17.56
CA ASP A 168 -6.25 -2.03 17.06
C ASP A 168 -6.34 -2.13 15.53
N ASP A 169 -5.23 -1.95 14.84
CA ASP A 169 -5.11 -2.05 13.39
C ASP A 169 -4.70 -3.47 12.89
N LYS A 170 -4.68 -4.45 13.80
CA LYS A 170 -4.27 -5.83 13.53
C LYS A 170 -5.34 -6.83 13.95
N VAL A 171 -5.32 -8.01 13.34
CA VAL A 171 -6.15 -9.15 13.76
C VAL A 171 -5.28 -10.05 14.61
N GLN A 172 -5.61 -10.11 15.89
CA GLN A 172 -4.96 -11.00 16.87
C GLN A 172 -5.53 -12.40 16.74
N ILE A 173 -4.65 -13.40 16.70
CA ILE A 173 -4.98 -14.81 16.54
C ILE A 173 -4.49 -15.56 17.76
N GLU A 174 -5.41 -16.27 18.42
CA GLU A 174 -5.11 -17.01 19.63
C GLU A 174 -4.93 -18.53 19.37
N THR A 175 -5.61 -19.05 18.35
CA THR A 175 -5.64 -20.50 18.09
C THR A 175 -5.29 -20.86 16.64
N LYS A 176 -4.75 -22.06 16.47
CA LYS A 176 -4.47 -22.64 15.12
C LYS A 176 -5.75 -22.76 14.28
N GLU A 177 -6.87 -23.06 14.92
CA GLU A 177 -8.15 -23.19 14.21
C GLU A 177 -8.64 -21.84 13.70
N GLU A 178 -8.53 -20.80 14.49
CA GLU A 178 -8.83 -19.43 14.07
C GLU A 178 -7.95 -19.00 12.88
N ALA A 179 -6.63 -19.29 12.95
CA ALA A 179 -5.70 -19.02 11.86
C ALA A 179 -6.14 -19.68 10.54
N ARG A 180 -6.56 -20.96 10.60
CA ARG A 180 -7.07 -21.68 9.40
C ARG A 180 -8.32 -21.03 8.84
N LYS A 181 -9.31 -20.73 9.70
CA LYS A 181 -10.57 -20.10 9.29
C LYS A 181 -10.35 -18.74 8.64
N LEU A 182 -9.50 -17.92 9.22
CA LEU A 182 -9.17 -16.59 8.68
C LEU A 182 -8.55 -16.68 7.29
N VAL A 183 -7.57 -17.54 7.07
CA VAL A 183 -6.95 -17.71 5.74
C VAL A 183 -7.98 -18.15 4.70
N ILE A 184 -8.86 -19.10 5.05
CA ILE A 184 -9.93 -19.57 4.17
C ILE A 184 -10.92 -18.45 3.86
N ASP A 185 -11.34 -17.68 4.86
CA ASP A 185 -12.26 -16.55 4.70
C ASP A 185 -11.65 -15.46 3.80
N TYR A 186 -10.40 -15.09 4.03
CA TYR A 186 -9.75 -14.06 3.22
C TYR A 186 -9.60 -14.48 1.75
N LYS A 187 -9.30 -15.76 1.50
CA LYS A 187 -9.34 -16.30 0.12
C LYS A 187 -10.72 -16.16 -0.50
N LYS A 188 -11.75 -16.59 0.21
CA LYS A 188 -13.15 -16.52 -0.25
C LYS A 188 -13.59 -15.08 -0.52
N ARG A 189 -13.15 -14.13 0.30
CA ARG A 189 -13.47 -12.71 0.14
C ARG A 189 -12.74 -12.03 -1.02
N GLY A 190 -11.68 -12.62 -1.57
CA GLY A 190 -10.97 -12.13 -2.75
C GLY A 190 -9.77 -11.23 -2.45
N PHE A 191 -9.19 -11.35 -1.26
CA PHE A 191 -7.86 -10.78 -0.99
C PHE A 191 -6.80 -11.49 -1.82
N ASP A 192 -5.79 -10.72 -2.29
CA ASP A 192 -4.74 -11.24 -3.18
C ASP A 192 -3.64 -11.97 -2.42
N PHE A 193 -3.42 -11.58 -1.15
CA PHE A 193 -2.34 -12.07 -0.30
C PHE A 193 -2.80 -12.19 1.15
N ILE A 194 -2.10 -13.00 1.93
CA ILE A 194 -2.12 -12.94 3.40
C ILE A 194 -1.00 -12.00 3.86
N LYS A 195 -1.30 -11.06 4.76
CA LYS A 195 -0.30 -10.23 5.43
C LYS A 195 -0.06 -10.75 6.84
N ILE A 196 1.15 -11.16 7.14
CA ILE A 196 1.59 -11.48 8.50
C ILE A 196 2.37 -10.32 9.11
N TYR A 197 2.42 -10.28 10.45
CA TYR A 197 3.03 -9.18 11.19
C TYR A 197 3.96 -9.67 12.30
N ALA A 198 4.69 -8.73 12.94
CA ALA A 198 5.85 -8.96 13.78
C ALA A 198 5.65 -9.89 15.00
N GLY A 199 4.46 -9.93 15.58
CA GLY A 199 4.18 -10.66 16.82
C GLY A 199 3.59 -12.08 16.64
N LEU A 200 3.73 -12.69 15.47
CA LEU A 200 3.23 -14.06 15.25
C LEU A 200 4.10 -15.09 15.96
N ASN A 201 3.51 -15.87 16.87
CA ASN A 201 4.19 -17.03 17.44
C ASN A 201 4.36 -18.16 16.41
N GLU A 202 5.31 -19.05 16.66
CA GLU A 202 5.74 -20.09 15.73
C GLU A 202 4.59 -21.02 15.29
N ASP A 203 3.72 -21.42 16.22
CA ASP A 203 2.60 -22.33 15.97
C ASP A 203 1.56 -21.74 15.02
N ILE A 204 1.18 -20.49 15.25
CA ILE A 204 0.24 -19.74 14.40
C ILE A 204 0.88 -19.48 13.05
N TYR A 205 2.16 -19.05 13.04
CA TYR A 205 2.91 -18.83 11.80
C TYR A 205 2.93 -20.07 10.90
N LYS A 206 3.34 -21.23 11.44
CA LYS A 206 3.34 -22.49 10.69
C LYS A 206 1.95 -22.88 10.18
N THR A 207 0.92 -22.60 10.97
CA THR A 207 -0.47 -22.87 10.59
C THR A 207 -0.90 -21.99 9.43
N ILE A 208 -0.59 -20.68 9.45
CA ILE A 208 -0.89 -19.74 8.35
C ILE A 208 -0.15 -20.17 7.09
N ILE A 209 1.16 -20.51 7.16
CA ILE A 209 1.95 -21.00 6.03
C ILE A 209 1.26 -22.21 5.38
N ASN A 210 0.95 -23.22 6.16
CA ASN A 210 0.34 -24.45 5.66
C ASN A 210 -1.05 -24.23 5.06
N GLN A 211 -1.88 -23.41 5.72
CA GLN A 211 -3.22 -23.12 5.19
C GLN A 211 -3.18 -22.22 3.95
N SER A 212 -2.26 -21.25 3.88
CA SER A 212 -2.07 -20.40 2.71
C SER A 212 -1.66 -21.22 1.50
N LYS A 213 -0.76 -22.21 1.68
CA LYS A 213 -0.39 -23.17 0.63
C LYS A 213 -1.62 -23.93 0.11
N LYS A 214 -2.45 -24.47 1.01
CA LYS A 214 -3.69 -25.19 0.64
C LYS A 214 -4.69 -24.30 -0.08
N SER A 215 -4.76 -23.03 0.30
CA SER A 215 -5.69 -22.04 -0.27
C SER A 215 -5.17 -21.36 -1.55
N GLY A 216 -3.93 -21.64 -1.96
CA GLY A 216 -3.30 -20.96 -3.10
C GLY A 216 -3.17 -19.45 -2.91
N LEU A 217 -2.83 -19.00 -1.68
CA LEU A 217 -2.53 -17.61 -1.38
C LEU A 217 -1.07 -17.45 -1.00
N SER A 218 -0.37 -16.52 -1.64
CA SER A 218 0.96 -16.11 -1.21
C SER A 218 0.89 -15.23 0.04
N ILE A 219 1.96 -15.23 0.81
CA ILE A 219 2.11 -14.44 2.03
C ILE A 219 3.08 -13.28 1.77
N ILE A 220 2.74 -12.11 2.28
CA ILE A 220 3.61 -10.95 2.39
C ILE A 220 3.96 -10.78 3.86
N ALA A 221 5.25 -10.83 4.17
CA ALA A 221 5.69 -10.88 5.55
C ALA A 221 6.33 -9.57 6.02
N HIS A 222 5.72 -8.93 7.03
CA HIS A 222 6.54 -8.27 8.03
C HIS A 222 7.16 -9.38 8.87
N PRO A 223 8.48 -9.53 8.92
CA PRO A 223 9.10 -10.65 9.62
C PRO A 223 8.64 -10.75 11.07
N SER A 224 8.31 -11.98 11.52
CA SER A 224 7.95 -12.18 12.91
C SER A 224 9.20 -12.16 13.77
N ARG A 225 9.16 -11.43 14.89
CA ARG A 225 10.26 -11.36 15.86
C ARG A 225 10.34 -12.60 16.75
N GLU A 226 9.31 -13.43 16.74
CA GLU A 226 9.26 -14.71 17.48
C GLU A 226 9.93 -15.86 16.69
N ILE A 227 10.40 -15.59 15.46
CA ILE A 227 10.97 -16.61 14.57
C ILE A 227 12.30 -16.08 14.04
N PRO A 228 13.40 -16.85 14.09
CA PRO A 228 14.68 -16.42 13.56
C PRO A 228 14.54 -15.91 12.11
N TYR A 229 15.17 -14.79 11.79
CA TYR A 229 14.97 -14.12 10.52
C TYR A 229 15.21 -15.05 9.32
N LEU A 230 16.29 -15.85 9.35
CA LEU A 230 16.66 -16.74 8.25
C LEU A 230 15.72 -17.95 8.09
N ASP A 231 14.93 -18.29 9.11
CA ASP A 231 13.96 -19.36 9.05
C ASP A 231 12.64 -18.94 8.37
N GLN A 232 12.48 -17.64 8.13
CA GLN A 232 11.29 -17.08 7.50
C GLN A 232 11.32 -17.11 5.96
N PHE A 233 12.37 -17.65 5.35
CA PHE A 233 12.48 -17.78 3.89
C PHE A 233 11.68 -18.98 3.32
N HIS A 234 10.47 -19.16 3.80
CA HIS A 234 9.59 -20.24 3.38
C HIS A 234 9.05 -20.01 1.93
N SER A 235 8.86 -21.11 1.16
CA SER A 235 8.37 -21.04 -0.23
C SER A 235 7.06 -20.29 -0.40
N GLN A 236 6.18 -20.30 0.60
CA GLN A 236 4.88 -19.63 0.58
C GLN A 236 4.97 -18.11 0.76
N ILE A 237 6.09 -17.59 1.28
CA ILE A 237 6.34 -16.15 1.40
C ILE A 237 6.79 -15.61 0.06
N ALA A 238 6.05 -14.67 -0.51
CA ALA A 238 6.37 -14.03 -1.78
C ALA A 238 7.37 -12.89 -1.60
N SER A 239 7.25 -12.10 -0.53
CA SER A 239 8.21 -11.06 -0.20
C SER A 239 8.35 -10.87 1.30
N LEU A 240 9.58 -10.51 1.70
CA LEU A 240 9.90 -9.99 3.03
C LEU A 240 9.97 -8.47 2.93
N GLU A 241 9.37 -7.81 3.91
CA GLU A 241 9.23 -6.35 3.93
C GLU A 241 10.18 -5.78 4.99
N HIS A 242 10.52 -4.49 4.86
CA HIS A 242 11.19 -3.69 5.89
C HIS A 242 12.67 -3.98 6.08
N ALA A 243 13.52 -3.07 5.57
CA ALA A 243 14.98 -3.16 5.74
C ALA A 243 15.39 -3.04 7.21
N GLU A 244 14.64 -2.28 8.00
CA GLU A 244 14.85 -2.15 9.43
C GLU A 244 14.78 -3.48 10.19
N GLU A 245 13.99 -4.45 9.73
CA GLU A 245 13.91 -5.76 10.37
C GLU A 245 15.18 -6.59 10.16
N ILE A 246 15.93 -6.32 9.09
CA ILE A 246 17.27 -6.92 8.95
C ILE A 246 18.18 -6.41 10.06
N VAL A 247 18.23 -5.11 10.28
CA VAL A 247 19.08 -4.51 11.32
C VAL A 247 18.58 -4.92 12.71
N GLN A 248 17.27 -4.80 12.96
CA GLN A 248 16.69 -4.98 14.29
C GLN A 248 16.59 -6.44 14.72
N GLN A 249 16.34 -7.35 13.78
CA GLN A 249 16.16 -8.77 14.07
C GLN A 249 17.35 -9.62 13.65
N ALA A 250 17.76 -9.55 12.37
CA ALA A 250 18.79 -10.45 11.88
C ALA A 250 20.19 -10.07 12.37
N LEU A 251 20.45 -8.79 12.61
CA LEU A 251 21.74 -8.26 13.06
C LEU A 251 21.75 -7.86 14.55
N ASP A 252 20.63 -8.02 15.26
CA ASP A 252 20.51 -7.64 16.68
C ASP A 252 20.98 -6.19 16.94
N TYR A 253 20.51 -5.25 16.09
CA TYR A 253 20.87 -3.83 16.08
C TYR A 253 22.33 -3.50 15.74
N GLU A 254 23.15 -4.48 15.39
CA GLU A 254 24.54 -4.24 14.98
C GLU A 254 24.59 -3.68 13.54
N ILE A 255 25.33 -2.60 13.36
CA ILE A 255 25.60 -2.00 12.05
C ILE A 255 26.90 -2.61 11.49
N ASP A 256 26.80 -3.84 10.99
CA ASP A 256 27.93 -4.61 10.48
C ASP A 256 27.64 -5.19 9.10
N SER A 257 28.27 -4.65 8.07
CA SER A 257 28.08 -5.09 6.69
C SER A 257 28.57 -6.51 6.41
N VAL A 258 29.52 -7.04 7.20
CA VAL A 258 29.97 -8.43 7.04
C VAL A 258 28.86 -9.40 7.42
N LYS A 259 28.10 -9.08 8.45
CA LYS A 259 26.94 -9.88 8.89
C LYS A 259 25.76 -9.87 7.89
N LEU A 260 25.73 -8.91 6.96
CA LEU A 260 24.72 -8.90 5.88
C LEU A 260 24.96 -9.98 4.82
N VAL A 261 26.21 -10.41 4.61
CA VAL A 261 26.58 -11.33 3.52
C VAL A 261 25.71 -12.60 3.52
N PRO A 262 25.57 -13.35 4.63
CA PRO A 262 24.74 -14.55 4.64
C PRO A 262 23.26 -14.27 4.41
N ILE A 263 22.78 -13.09 4.82
CA ILE A 263 21.38 -12.67 4.61
C ILE A 263 21.13 -12.39 3.13
N ILE A 264 22.03 -11.63 2.48
CA ILE A 264 21.99 -11.36 1.03
C ILE A 264 22.03 -12.69 0.26
N GLN A 265 22.94 -13.59 0.63
CA GLN A 265 23.06 -14.90 -0.02
C GLN A 265 21.74 -15.69 0.12
N LYS A 266 21.09 -15.63 1.29
CA LYS A 266 19.78 -16.28 1.51
C LYS A 266 18.68 -15.73 0.61
N PHE A 267 18.64 -14.41 0.37
CA PHE A 267 17.74 -13.82 -0.61
C PHE A 267 18.00 -14.32 -2.03
N VAL A 268 19.27 -14.34 -2.44
CA VAL A 268 19.69 -14.80 -3.77
C VAL A 268 19.29 -16.27 -3.98
N ASP A 269 19.65 -17.16 -3.05
CA ASP A 269 19.42 -18.59 -3.16
C ASP A 269 17.92 -18.94 -3.14
N SER A 270 17.15 -18.26 -2.30
CA SER A 270 15.72 -18.47 -2.18
C SER A 270 14.90 -17.78 -3.26
N LYS A 271 15.50 -16.85 -4.04
CA LYS A 271 14.83 -16.01 -5.03
C LYS A 271 13.63 -15.25 -4.46
N LYS A 272 13.73 -14.85 -3.18
CA LYS A 272 12.67 -14.08 -2.53
C LYS A 272 12.74 -12.61 -2.92
N SER A 273 11.57 -12.02 -3.10
CA SER A 273 11.49 -10.57 -3.26
C SER A 273 11.68 -9.87 -1.90
N PHE A 274 12.28 -8.72 -1.95
CA PHE A 274 12.48 -7.84 -0.81
C PHE A 274 11.87 -6.47 -1.10
N CYS A 275 11.07 -5.95 -0.17
CA CYS A 275 10.54 -4.59 -0.26
C CYS A 275 11.06 -3.77 0.93
N PRO A 276 12.08 -2.96 0.74
CA PRO A 276 12.87 -2.39 1.84
C PRO A 276 12.17 -1.28 2.62
N THR A 277 11.16 -0.61 2.07
CA THR A 277 10.41 0.50 2.71
C THR A 277 11.27 1.62 3.30
N ILE A 278 12.46 1.86 2.75
CA ILE A 278 13.48 2.79 3.25
C ILE A 278 12.92 4.20 3.50
N THR A 279 12.01 4.66 2.64
CA THR A 279 11.36 5.98 2.77
C THR A 279 10.63 6.14 4.11
N GLY A 280 10.09 5.05 4.68
CA GLY A 280 9.41 5.07 5.97
C GLY A 280 10.36 5.50 7.10
N PHE A 281 11.54 4.87 7.17
CA PHE A 281 12.57 5.20 8.16
C PHE A 281 13.11 6.63 7.98
N TYR A 282 13.33 7.04 6.73
CA TYR A 282 13.74 8.41 6.45
C TYR A 282 12.67 9.43 6.90
N LYS A 283 11.40 9.14 6.73
CA LYS A 283 10.32 10.01 7.21
C LYS A 283 10.23 10.08 8.72
N ILE A 284 10.51 8.99 9.43
CA ILE A 284 10.63 9.01 10.89
C ILE A 284 11.79 9.92 11.30
N TYR A 285 12.96 9.78 10.68
CA TYR A 285 14.08 10.67 10.91
C TYR A 285 13.73 12.14 10.67
N GLU A 286 13.08 12.46 9.54
CA GLU A 286 12.64 13.82 9.25
C GLU A 286 11.68 14.37 10.32
N MET A 287 10.73 13.57 10.82
CA MET A 287 9.84 13.97 11.92
C MET A 287 10.60 14.26 13.20
N LEU A 288 11.61 13.46 13.54
CA LEU A 288 12.46 13.66 14.71
C LEU A 288 13.38 14.86 14.58
N ASP A 289 13.79 15.22 13.37
CA ASP A 289 14.70 16.34 13.07
C ASP A 289 13.96 17.66 12.89
N LYS A 290 12.96 17.71 12.01
CA LYS A 290 12.25 18.92 11.57
C LYS A 290 10.94 19.16 12.31
N GLY A 291 10.48 18.20 13.11
CA GLY A 291 9.25 18.33 13.87
C GLY A 291 7.98 18.24 13.02
N GLU A 292 6.91 18.88 13.52
CA GLU A 292 5.55 18.78 12.96
C GLU A 292 5.44 19.36 11.53
N GLU A 293 6.38 20.17 11.08
CA GLU A 293 6.33 20.72 9.71
C GLU A 293 6.34 19.65 8.61
N VAL A 294 6.95 18.48 8.88
CA VAL A 294 7.02 17.35 7.94
C VAL A 294 5.63 16.85 7.56
N ILE A 295 4.71 16.82 8.50
CA ILE A 295 3.31 16.38 8.28
C ILE A 295 2.39 17.51 7.78
N ASN A 296 2.94 18.69 7.50
CA ASN A 296 2.21 19.86 7.02
C ASN A 296 2.66 20.33 5.63
N LYS A 297 3.52 19.56 4.94
CA LYS A 297 4.06 19.89 3.61
C LYS A 297 3.85 18.78 2.58
N GLY A 298 3.93 19.15 1.31
CA GLY A 298 3.90 18.20 0.19
C GLY A 298 2.57 17.50 -0.02
N ALA A 299 2.61 16.22 -0.39
CA ALA A 299 1.43 15.43 -0.74
C ALA A 299 0.43 15.26 0.42
N ILE A 300 0.88 15.34 1.67
CA ILE A 300 0.02 15.27 2.86
C ILE A 300 -1.07 16.36 2.85
N ASN A 301 -0.83 17.50 2.24
CA ASN A 301 -1.83 18.57 2.14
C ASN A 301 -3.03 18.21 1.24
N TYR A 302 -2.89 17.20 0.39
CA TYR A 302 -3.95 16.70 -0.48
C TYR A 302 -4.65 15.46 0.08
N MET A 303 -4.21 14.96 1.22
CA MET A 303 -4.87 13.86 1.92
C MET A 303 -6.18 14.31 2.57
N ASN A 304 -7.03 13.35 2.85
CA ASN A 304 -8.22 13.59 3.66
C ASN A 304 -7.83 14.17 5.03
N PRO A 305 -8.38 15.34 5.44
CA PRO A 305 -8.02 15.97 6.71
C PRO A 305 -8.20 15.10 7.95
N LEU A 306 -9.21 14.21 7.94
CA LEU A 306 -9.38 13.24 9.03
C LEU A 306 -8.21 12.26 9.09
N ILE A 307 -7.80 11.70 7.95
CA ILE A 307 -6.69 10.77 7.88
C ILE A 307 -5.40 11.46 8.33
N LYS A 308 -5.16 12.67 7.87
CA LYS A 308 -4.03 13.48 8.34
C LYS A 308 -4.00 13.59 9.87
N THR A 309 -5.16 13.78 10.50
CA THR A 309 -5.27 13.91 11.96
C THR A 309 -5.08 12.58 12.69
N VAL A 310 -5.77 11.51 12.23
CA VAL A 310 -5.78 10.21 12.93
C VAL A 310 -4.56 9.34 12.63
N ASP A 311 -3.84 9.61 11.55
CA ASP A 311 -2.62 8.89 11.19
C ASP A 311 -1.37 9.77 11.34
N SER A 312 -1.19 10.75 10.47
CA SER A 312 0.08 11.50 10.40
C SER A 312 0.41 12.21 11.72
N LYS A 313 -0.57 12.85 12.36
CA LYS A 313 -0.35 13.53 13.64
C LYS A 313 -0.15 12.54 14.80
N VAL A 314 -0.82 11.40 14.78
CA VAL A 314 -0.63 10.34 15.78
C VAL A 314 0.77 9.74 15.66
N GLN A 315 1.23 9.45 14.45
CA GLN A 315 2.60 8.97 14.22
C GLN A 315 3.65 10.00 14.64
N TYR A 316 3.45 11.27 14.28
CA TYR A 316 4.35 12.34 14.74
C TYR A 316 4.42 12.40 16.27
N ASN A 317 3.28 12.42 16.96
CA ASN A 317 3.23 12.49 18.43
C ASN A 317 3.91 11.27 19.07
N ARG A 318 3.72 10.08 18.52
CA ARG A 318 4.41 8.87 18.97
C ARG A 318 5.93 9.04 18.93
N TRP A 319 6.47 9.47 17.81
CA TRP A 319 7.92 9.63 17.64
C TRP A 319 8.47 10.82 18.43
N ALA A 320 7.69 11.90 18.58
CA ALA A 320 8.06 13.03 19.45
C ALA A 320 8.17 12.60 20.93
N ASN A 321 7.24 11.77 21.40
CA ASN A 321 7.29 11.19 22.74
C ASN A 321 8.47 10.23 22.91
N GLU A 322 8.72 9.39 21.90
CA GLU A 322 9.88 8.49 21.93
C GLU A 322 11.20 9.27 22.04
N LYS A 323 11.32 10.39 21.34
CA LYS A 323 12.50 11.28 21.43
C LYS A 323 12.71 11.86 22.85
N ILE A 324 11.62 12.10 23.59
CA ILE A 324 11.70 12.56 24.98
C ILE A 324 12.30 11.47 25.87
N ASN A 325 11.86 10.23 25.67
CA ASN A 325 12.30 9.08 26.46
C ASN A 325 13.68 8.55 26.05
N ASN A 326 14.06 8.74 24.79
CA ASN A 326 15.33 8.30 24.21
C ASN A 326 15.93 9.39 23.33
N SER A 327 16.84 10.18 23.89
CA SER A 327 17.48 11.31 23.21
C SER A 327 18.31 10.91 21.99
N SER A 328 18.81 9.68 21.94
CA SER A 328 19.63 9.14 20.83
C SER A 328 18.82 8.55 19.69
N ILE A 329 17.47 8.45 19.83
CA ILE A 329 16.62 7.75 18.84
C ILE A 329 16.76 8.33 17.42
N LYS A 330 16.89 9.64 17.28
CA LYS A 330 17.07 10.30 15.98
C LYS A 330 18.34 9.79 15.27
N GLU A 331 19.46 9.74 15.98
CA GLU A 331 20.71 9.27 15.42
C GLU A 331 20.69 7.77 15.12
N THR A 332 20.05 6.99 15.97
CA THR A 332 19.86 5.55 15.76
C THR A 332 19.06 5.29 14.48
N ILE A 333 17.93 5.95 14.30
CA ILE A 333 17.09 5.84 13.08
C ILE A 333 17.87 6.28 11.84
N TYR A 334 18.63 7.38 11.93
CA TYR A 334 19.43 7.87 10.80
C TYR A 334 20.54 6.89 10.40
N LYS A 335 21.27 6.33 11.37
CA LYS A 335 22.31 5.32 11.12
C LYS A 335 21.73 4.05 10.47
N GLN A 336 20.58 3.56 10.97
CA GLN A 336 19.89 2.41 10.37
C GLN A 336 19.41 2.71 8.93
N HIS A 337 18.98 3.94 8.67
CA HIS A 337 18.57 4.34 7.33
C HIS A 337 19.75 4.41 6.34
N LEU A 338 20.92 4.86 6.78
CA LEU A 338 22.12 4.95 5.93
C LEU A 338 22.74 3.58 5.64
N PHE A 339 22.67 2.65 6.59
CA PHE A 339 23.18 1.29 6.48
C PHE A 339 22.34 0.44 5.52
#